data_09586616d6726b000e28446ecea03c06
#
_entry.id   09586616d6726b000e28446ecea03c06
#
_cell.length_a   1.000
_cell.length_b   1.000
_cell.length_c   1.000
_cell.angle_alpha   90.00
_cell.angle_beta   90.00
_cell.angle_gamma   90.00
#
_symmetry.space_group_name_H-M   'P 1'
#
loop_
_entity.id
_entity.type
_entity.pdbx_description
1 polymer ?
#
loop_
_entity_poly.entity_id
_entity_poly.type
_entity_poly.pdbx_seq_one_letter_code
_entity_poly.pdbx_strand_id
1 'polypeptide(L)'
;AEKYFKRCVRYAATKKRAGIKTEQYISTFKNRCVQQVARISFAQKNHKKALKVLNYVKKIDYIWPRFLLDKAWSYYWNGDNERALGSVVTFQAPLLQRYMVPEANYLRALIYYEMCYFEKSEKIYKEFNRNTWNYRKYAKTASRNKLLKYIKSTVAPKNPGDKFLYFYLKGYKKDIRYFSYEMARKQLASEIKKLA
;
A
#
# COMPACT_ATOMS: atom_id res chain seq x y z
N ALA A 1 3.31 -13.64 -18.43
CA ALA A 1 2.94 -13.23 -17.06
C ALA A 1 1.41 -13.23 -16.87
N GLU A 2 0.60 -12.52 -17.69
CA GLU A 2 -0.87 -12.40 -17.53
C GLU A 2 -1.59 -13.75 -17.45
N LYS A 3 -1.22 -14.73 -18.33
CA LYS A 3 -1.76 -16.08 -18.36
C LYS A 3 -1.63 -16.79 -17.00
N TYR A 4 -0.49 -16.68 -16.35
CA TYR A 4 -0.24 -17.31 -15.04
C TYR A 4 -1.08 -16.68 -13.93
N PHE A 5 -1.23 -15.36 -13.91
CA PHE A 5 -2.06 -14.69 -12.90
C PHE A 5 -3.56 -14.97 -13.13
N LYS A 6 -4.02 -15.10 -14.37
CA LYS A 6 -5.38 -15.55 -14.66
C LYS A 6 -5.62 -17.00 -14.20
N ARG A 7 -4.64 -17.89 -14.35
CA ARG A 7 -4.71 -19.25 -13.78
C ARG A 7 -4.76 -19.22 -12.26
N CYS A 8 -3.97 -18.34 -11.61
CA CYS A 8 -4.01 -18.13 -10.17
C CYS A 8 -5.41 -17.71 -9.68
N VAL A 9 -6.06 -16.77 -10.36
CA VAL A 9 -7.43 -16.34 -10.02
C VAL A 9 -8.42 -17.50 -10.14
N ARG A 10 -8.34 -18.28 -11.23
CA ARG A 10 -9.20 -19.46 -11.45
C ARG A 10 -8.97 -20.53 -10.38
N TYR A 11 -7.72 -20.87 -10.11
CA TYR A 11 -7.36 -21.85 -9.08
C TYR A 11 -7.91 -21.45 -7.71
N ALA A 12 -7.72 -20.19 -7.30
CA ALA A 12 -8.26 -19.70 -6.04
C ALA A 12 -9.81 -19.73 -6.00
N ALA A 13 -10.47 -19.55 -7.15
CA ALA A 13 -11.93 -19.59 -7.24
C ALA A 13 -12.49 -21.03 -7.13
N THR A 14 -11.72 -22.04 -7.56
CA THR A 14 -12.15 -23.46 -7.52
C THR A 14 -11.92 -24.13 -6.17
N LYS A 15 -11.09 -23.57 -5.29
CA LYS A 15 -10.85 -24.12 -3.94
C LYS A 15 -12.08 -23.90 -3.08
N LYS A 16 -12.79 -25.00 -2.81
CA LYS A 16 -13.93 -25.02 -1.90
C LYS A 16 -13.50 -24.87 -0.45
N ARG A 17 -14.39 -24.32 0.32
CA ARG A 17 -14.29 -23.81 1.70
C ARG A 17 -13.84 -24.88 2.71
N ALA A 18 -12.81 -24.54 3.47
CA ALA A 18 -12.37 -25.33 4.62
C ALA A 18 -12.26 -24.41 5.85
N GLY A 19 -13.38 -23.75 6.24
CA GLY A 19 -13.46 -22.85 7.38
C GLY A 19 -13.16 -21.38 7.07
N ILE A 20 -13.65 -20.47 7.94
CA ILE A 20 -13.66 -19.00 7.75
C ILE A 20 -12.25 -18.42 7.53
N LYS A 21 -11.25 -18.86 8.29
CA LYS A 21 -9.86 -18.35 8.15
C LYS A 21 -9.25 -18.71 6.80
N THR A 22 -9.51 -19.91 6.33
CA THR A 22 -9.03 -20.40 5.03
C THR A 22 -9.72 -19.66 3.88
N GLU A 23 -11.01 -19.35 4.01
CA GLU A 23 -11.76 -18.59 3.02
C GLU A 23 -11.21 -17.16 2.88
N GLN A 24 -10.91 -16.49 3.98
CA GLN A 24 -10.29 -15.17 3.99
C GLN A 24 -8.90 -15.19 3.34
N TYR A 25 -8.10 -16.22 3.61
CA TYR A 25 -6.79 -16.39 2.99
C TYR A 25 -6.89 -16.59 1.48
N ILE A 26 -7.78 -17.47 1.03
CA ILE A 26 -8.02 -17.74 -0.40
C ILE A 26 -8.55 -16.49 -1.10
N SER A 27 -9.48 -15.76 -0.49
CA SER A 27 -9.99 -14.49 -1.02
C SER A 27 -8.87 -13.47 -1.20
N THR A 28 -8.03 -13.30 -0.19
CA THR A 28 -6.87 -12.39 -0.24
C THR A 28 -5.88 -12.79 -1.31
N PHE A 29 -5.57 -14.07 -1.41
CA PHE A 29 -4.67 -14.60 -2.43
C PHE A 29 -5.23 -14.36 -3.84
N LYS A 30 -6.52 -14.65 -4.06
CA LYS A 30 -7.24 -14.35 -5.29
C LYS A 30 -7.14 -12.87 -5.66
N ASN A 31 -7.40 -11.99 -4.70
CA ASN A 31 -7.37 -10.55 -4.92
C ASN A 31 -5.96 -10.06 -5.28
N ARG A 32 -4.91 -10.61 -4.67
CA ARG A 32 -3.53 -10.32 -5.09
C ARG A 32 -3.26 -10.72 -6.54
N CYS A 33 -3.77 -11.87 -6.99
CA CYS A 33 -3.64 -12.27 -8.39
C CYS A 33 -4.41 -11.35 -9.33
N VAL A 34 -5.63 -10.92 -8.93
CA VAL A 34 -6.42 -9.91 -9.64
C VAL A 34 -5.63 -8.60 -9.77
N GLN A 35 -4.98 -8.15 -8.70
CA GLN A 35 -4.15 -6.95 -8.72
C GLN A 35 -3.02 -7.05 -9.76
N GLN A 36 -2.33 -8.19 -9.82
CA GLN A 36 -1.25 -8.36 -10.80
C GLN A 36 -1.77 -8.34 -12.24
N VAL A 37 -2.95 -8.93 -12.52
CA VAL A 37 -3.59 -8.84 -13.84
C VAL A 37 -3.89 -7.37 -14.20
N ALA A 38 -4.41 -6.60 -13.24
CA ALA A 38 -4.69 -5.18 -13.45
C ALA A 38 -3.41 -4.38 -13.72
N ARG A 39 -2.35 -4.60 -12.95
CA ARG A 39 -1.04 -3.93 -13.13
C ARG A 39 -0.39 -4.27 -14.46
N ILE A 40 -0.52 -5.51 -14.95
CA ILE A 40 -0.06 -5.88 -16.29
C ILE A 40 -0.85 -5.10 -17.35
N SER A 41 -2.18 -5.04 -17.21
CA SER A 41 -3.02 -4.26 -18.14
C SER A 41 -2.68 -2.77 -18.09
N PHE A 42 -2.38 -2.23 -16.92
CA PHE A 42 -1.91 -0.87 -16.73
C PHE A 42 -0.57 -0.62 -17.43
N ALA A 43 0.42 -1.51 -17.23
CA ALA A 43 1.72 -1.43 -17.90
C ALA A 43 1.62 -1.51 -19.44
N GLN A 44 0.60 -2.21 -19.93
CA GLN A 44 0.25 -2.25 -21.37
C GLN A 44 -0.53 -1.02 -21.84
N LYS A 45 -0.65 0.03 -21.03
CA LYS A 45 -1.43 1.25 -21.28
C LYS A 45 -2.94 1.01 -21.50
N ASN A 46 -3.44 -0.18 -21.14
CA ASN A 46 -4.86 -0.50 -21.22
C ASN A 46 -5.56 -0.21 -19.88
N HIS A 47 -5.71 1.08 -19.57
CA HIS A 47 -6.24 1.55 -18.29
C HIS A 47 -7.71 1.16 -18.09
N LYS A 48 -8.52 1.12 -19.17
CA LYS A 48 -9.92 0.66 -19.13
C LYS A 48 -10.01 -0.80 -18.69
N LYS A 49 -9.14 -1.66 -19.22
CA LYS A 49 -9.08 -3.08 -18.81
C LYS A 49 -8.61 -3.22 -17.37
N ALA A 50 -7.60 -2.44 -16.95
CA ALA A 50 -7.14 -2.41 -15.56
C ALA A 50 -8.28 -2.06 -14.59
N LEU A 51 -9.07 -1.03 -14.88
CA LEU A 51 -10.24 -0.63 -14.10
C LEU A 51 -11.30 -1.74 -14.01
N LYS A 52 -11.64 -2.38 -15.14
CA LYS A 52 -12.58 -3.51 -15.15
C LYS A 52 -12.11 -4.62 -14.21
N VAL A 53 -10.83 -4.98 -14.25
CA VAL A 53 -10.25 -6.02 -13.40
C VAL A 53 -10.28 -5.61 -11.92
N LEU A 54 -9.92 -4.37 -11.59
CA LEU A 54 -9.91 -3.87 -10.21
C LEU A 54 -11.32 -3.77 -9.58
N ASN A 55 -12.36 -3.67 -10.39
CA ASN A 55 -13.74 -3.62 -9.90
C ASN A 55 -14.24 -4.96 -9.33
N TYR A 56 -13.57 -6.08 -9.61
CA TYR A 56 -13.90 -7.38 -9.02
C TYR A 56 -13.51 -7.48 -7.53
N VAL A 57 -12.71 -6.55 -7.01
CA VAL A 57 -12.25 -6.59 -5.61
C VAL A 57 -13.27 -5.91 -4.70
N LYS A 58 -13.75 -6.65 -3.70
CA LYS A 58 -14.73 -6.14 -2.73
C LYS A 58 -14.06 -5.16 -1.76
N LYS A 59 -14.78 -4.09 -1.36
CA LYS A 59 -14.31 -3.06 -0.40
C LYS A 59 -14.01 -3.60 1.00
N ILE A 60 -14.59 -4.74 1.36
CA ILE A 60 -14.40 -5.37 2.67
C ILE A 60 -13.04 -6.05 2.82
N ASP A 61 -12.29 -6.26 1.74
CA ASP A 61 -10.97 -6.87 1.79
C ASP A 61 -9.95 -5.92 2.42
N TYR A 62 -9.14 -6.44 3.37
CA TYR A 62 -8.13 -5.63 4.08
C TYR A 62 -7.05 -5.05 3.14
N ILE A 63 -6.84 -5.63 1.96
CA ILE A 63 -5.91 -5.12 0.95
C ILE A 63 -6.55 -4.09 0.01
N TRP A 64 -7.85 -3.82 0.16
CA TRP A 64 -8.60 -2.86 -0.65
C TRP A 64 -7.94 -1.48 -0.79
N PRO A 65 -7.29 -0.89 0.25
CA PRO A 65 -6.62 0.39 0.09
C PRO A 65 -5.54 0.40 -1.00
N ARG A 66 -4.85 -0.70 -1.22
CA ARG A 66 -3.86 -0.83 -2.30
C ARG A 66 -4.52 -0.81 -3.68
N PHE A 67 -5.68 -1.44 -3.80
CA PHE A 67 -6.47 -1.40 -5.05
C PHE A 67 -7.02 -0.01 -5.33
N LEU A 68 -7.35 0.73 -4.29
CA LEU A 68 -7.84 2.09 -4.42
C LEU A 68 -6.79 2.99 -5.09
N LEU A 69 -5.51 2.84 -4.75
CA LEU A 69 -4.43 3.56 -5.40
C LEU A 69 -4.22 3.12 -6.86
N ASP A 70 -4.22 1.81 -7.12
CA ASP A 70 -4.12 1.27 -8.49
C ASP A 70 -5.31 1.76 -9.35
N LYS A 71 -6.52 1.89 -8.78
CA LYS A 71 -7.69 2.49 -9.45
C LYS A 71 -7.49 3.97 -9.73
N ALA A 72 -7.01 4.72 -8.74
CA ALA A 72 -6.78 6.15 -8.87
C ALA A 72 -5.84 6.45 -10.05
N TRP A 73 -4.71 5.75 -10.13
CA TRP A 73 -3.79 5.87 -11.26
C TRP A 73 -4.44 5.46 -12.59
N SER A 74 -5.25 4.40 -12.58
CA SER A 74 -5.92 3.93 -13.79
C SER A 74 -6.98 4.92 -14.29
N TYR A 75 -7.71 5.59 -13.39
CA TYR A 75 -8.62 6.67 -13.74
C TYR A 75 -7.88 7.88 -14.29
N TYR A 76 -6.81 8.30 -13.60
CA TYR A 76 -5.98 9.43 -14.00
C TYR A 76 -5.45 9.25 -15.44
N TRP A 77 -4.80 8.14 -15.74
CA TRP A 77 -4.28 7.85 -17.07
C TRP A 77 -5.37 7.57 -18.12
N ASN A 78 -6.62 7.38 -17.70
CA ASN A 78 -7.78 7.30 -18.60
C ASN A 78 -8.46 8.67 -18.81
N GLY A 79 -7.92 9.75 -18.26
CA GLY A 79 -8.46 11.11 -18.36
C GLY A 79 -9.64 11.40 -17.42
N ASP A 80 -9.94 10.52 -16.48
CA ASP A 80 -11.05 10.66 -15.54
C ASP A 80 -10.53 11.22 -14.20
N ASN A 81 -10.21 12.51 -14.20
CA ASN A 81 -9.63 13.20 -13.06
C ASN A 81 -10.57 13.24 -11.85
N GLU A 82 -11.87 13.30 -12.06
CA GLU A 82 -12.86 13.33 -10.98
C GLU A 82 -12.88 12.02 -10.18
N ARG A 83 -12.94 10.87 -10.86
CA ARG A 83 -12.90 9.57 -10.19
C ARG A 83 -11.53 9.25 -9.62
N ALA A 84 -10.47 9.70 -10.27
CA ALA A 84 -9.11 9.61 -9.74
C ALA A 84 -9.01 10.38 -8.42
N LEU A 85 -9.48 11.65 -8.39
CA LEU A 85 -9.51 12.49 -7.20
C LEU A 85 -10.35 11.88 -6.08
N GLY A 86 -11.56 11.41 -6.37
CA GLY A 86 -12.41 10.73 -5.40
C GLY A 86 -11.75 9.51 -4.77
N SER A 87 -11.00 8.75 -5.59
CA SER A 87 -10.25 7.58 -5.11
C SER A 87 -9.12 7.97 -4.15
N VAL A 88 -8.34 9.01 -4.43
CA VAL A 88 -7.22 9.45 -3.55
C VAL A 88 -7.70 10.20 -2.32
N VAL A 89 -8.79 10.97 -2.41
CA VAL A 89 -9.39 11.67 -1.25
C VAL A 89 -9.91 10.67 -0.22
N THR A 90 -10.35 9.50 -0.65
CA THR A 90 -10.81 8.42 0.26
C THR A 90 -9.73 8.03 1.28
N PHE A 91 -8.42 8.18 0.97
CA PHE A 91 -7.34 7.94 1.93
C PHE A 91 -7.32 8.91 3.12
N GLN A 92 -8.04 10.01 3.05
CA GLN A 92 -8.18 10.96 4.16
C GLN A 92 -9.21 10.49 5.21
N ALA A 93 -10.04 9.50 4.89
CA ALA A 93 -10.99 8.93 5.83
C ALA A 93 -10.26 8.38 7.08
N PRO A 94 -10.78 8.59 8.30
CA PRO A 94 -10.13 8.19 9.55
C PRO A 94 -9.71 6.73 9.57
N LEU A 95 -10.53 5.83 9.00
CA LEU A 95 -10.23 4.41 8.89
C LEU A 95 -8.99 4.13 8.04
N LEU A 96 -8.73 4.93 7.01
CA LEU A 96 -7.65 4.75 6.05
C LEU A 96 -6.38 5.56 6.38
N GLN A 97 -6.45 6.51 7.30
CA GLN A 97 -5.28 7.30 7.73
C GLN A 97 -4.11 6.44 8.24
N ARG A 98 -4.39 5.25 8.77
CA ARG A 98 -3.36 4.28 9.18
C ARG A 98 -2.63 3.64 7.99
N TYR A 99 -3.20 3.71 6.80
CA TYR A 99 -2.56 3.28 5.56
C TYR A 99 -1.85 4.49 4.95
N MET A 100 -0.68 4.79 5.47
CA MET A 100 0.14 5.86 4.93
C MET A 100 0.58 5.51 3.52
N VAL A 101 -0.01 6.20 2.56
CA VAL A 101 0.29 6.05 1.13
C VAL A 101 0.76 7.41 0.60
N PRO A 102 2.06 7.74 0.71
CA PRO A 102 2.61 9.01 0.24
C PRO A 102 2.26 9.30 -1.23
N GLU A 103 2.22 8.27 -2.04
CA GLU A 103 1.87 8.32 -3.46
C GLU A 103 0.45 8.85 -3.71
N ALA A 104 -0.50 8.61 -2.80
CA ALA A 104 -1.85 9.16 -2.90
C ALA A 104 -1.86 10.70 -2.78
N ASN A 105 -1.00 11.27 -1.92
CA ASN A 105 -0.87 12.71 -1.81
C ASN A 105 -0.20 13.32 -3.05
N TYR A 106 0.80 12.65 -3.60
CA TYR A 106 1.43 13.06 -4.85
C TYR A 106 0.41 13.08 -5.99
N LEU A 107 -0.33 11.99 -6.19
CA LEU A 107 -1.34 11.90 -7.25
C LEU A 107 -2.45 12.94 -7.05
N ARG A 108 -2.88 13.21 -5.81
CA ARG A 108 -3.87 14.24 -5.49
C ARG A 108 -3.39 15.64 -5.89
N ALA A 109 -2.14 15.98 -5.58
CA ALA A 109 -1.55 17.25 -5.97
C ALA A 109 -1.46 17.38 -7.49
N LEU A 110 -1.06 16.31 -8.19
CA LEU A 110 -0.96 16.26 -9.65
C LEU A 110 -2.32 16.46 -10.32
N ILE A 111 -3.37 15.78 -9.82
CA ILE A 111 -4.73 15.92 -10.36
C ILE A 111 -5.22 17.36 -10.17
N TYR A 112 -5.04 17.97 -8.98
CA TYR A 112 -5.44 19.37 -8.79
C TYR A 112 -4.66 20.32 -9.68
N TYR A 113 -3.37 20.08 -9.92
CA TYR A 113 -2.57 20.86 -10.84
C TYR A 113 -3.12 20.82 -12.28
N GLU A 114 -3.45 19.63 -12.79
CA GLU A 114 -4.04 19.47 -14.13
C GLU A 114 -5.45 20.06 -14.26
N MET A 115 -6.20 20.09 -13.15
CA MET A 115 -7.50 20.77 -13.10
C MET A 115 -7.39 22.29 -12.88
N CYS A 116 -6.18 22.86 -12.95
CA CYS A 116 -5.87 24.28 -12.71
C CYS A 116 -6.21 24.78 -11.28
N TYR A 117 -6.38 23.90 -10.30
CA TYR A 117 -6.54 24.26 -8.89
C TYR A 117 -5.16 24.38 -8.20
N PHE A 118 -4.36 25.33 -8.66
CA PHE A 118 -2.96 25.49 -8.25
C PHE A 118 -2.78 25.70 -6.75
N GLU A 119 -3.63 26.52 -6.12
CA GLU A 119 -3.60 26.76 -4.67
C GLU A 119 -3.82 25.48 -3.86
N LYS A 120 -4.76 24.63 -4.30
CA LYS A 120 -5.01 23.34 -3.64
C LYS A 120 -3.83 22.39 -3.82
N SER A 121 -3.25 22.35 -5.00
CA SER A 121 -2.06 21.55 -5.29
C SER A 121 -0.89 21.98 -4.41
N GLU A 122 -0.61 23.28 -4.33
CA GLU A 122 0.45 23.85 -3.51
C GLU A 122 0.24 23.56 -2.01
N LYS A 123 -1.00 23.72 -1.52
CA LYS A 123 -1.35 23.40 -0.12
C LYS A 123 -1.03 21.94 0.22
N ILE A 124 -1.40 21.00 -0.66
CA ILE A 124 -1.11 19.57 -0.47
C ILE A 124 0.39 19.32 -0.45
N TYR A 125 1.14 19.93 -1.36
CA TYR A 125 2.59 19.82 -1.43
C TYR A 125 3.25 20.36 -0.14
N LYS A 126 2.87 21.53 0.33
CA LYS A 126 3.37 22.13 1.58
C LYS A 126 3.06 21.24 2.79
N GLU A 127 1.83 20.72 2.87
CA GLU A 127 1.41 19.81 3.94
C GLU A 127 2.19 18.49 3.89
N PHE A 128 2.35 17.92 2.72
CA PHE A 128 3.13 16.70 2.51
C PHE A 128 4.60 16.91 2.91
N ASN A 129 5.22 18.00 2.47
CA ASN A 129 6.59 18.32 2.84
C ASN A 129 6.76 18.51 4.34
N ARG A 130 5.86 19.26 5.00
CA ARG A 130 5.89 19.45 6.44
C ARG A 130 5.80 18.12 7.20
N ASN A 131 4.92 17.22 6.76
CA ASN A 131 4.74 15.93 7.39
C ASN A 131 5.90 14.96 7.10
N THR A 132 6.53 15.05 5.92
CA THR A 132 7.66 14.19 5.55
C THR A 132 9.02 14.75 5.97
N TRP A 133 9.12 16.04 6.29
CA TRP A 133 10.35 16.68 6.77
C TRP A 133 10.91 15.99 8.01
N ASN A 134 10.08 15.76 9.00
CA ASN A 134 10.46 15.03 10.21
C ASN A 134 10.93 13.60 9.88
N TYR A 135 10.29 12.94 8.92
CA TYR A 135 10.70 11.63 8.43
C TYR A 135 12.10 11.66 7.82
N ARG A 136 12.40 12.62 6.93
CA ARG A 136 13.73 12.77 6.31
C ARG A 136 14.81 13.04 7.35
N LYS A 137 14.53 13.92 8.31
CA LYS A 137 15.42 14.20 9.44
C LYS A 137 15.63 12.92 10.27
N TYR A 138 14.59 12.22 10.64
CA TYR A 138 14.65 10.97 11.39
C TYR A 138 15.35 9.84 10.62
N ALA A 139 15.09 9.66 9.35
CA ALA A 139 15.73 8.65 8.54
C ALA A 139 17.25 8.86 8.41
N LYS A 140 17.69 10.13 8.43
CA LYS A 140 19.13 10.49 8.40
C LYS A 140 19.80 10.38 9.76
N THR A 141 19.09 10.66 10.87
CA THR A 141 19.68 10.80 12.21
C THR A 141 19.28 9.70 13.19
N ALA A 142 18.21 8.96 12.91
CA ALA A 142 17.76 7.92 13.82
C ALA A 142 18.69 6.71 13.77
N SER A 143 19.18 6.31 14.96
CA SER A 143 19.89 5.05 15.08
C SER A 143 18.99 3.88 14.61
N ARG A 144 19.62 2.84 14.02
CA ARG A 144 18.94 1.61 13.61
C ARG A 144 18.05 1.04 14.72
N ASN A 145 18.49 1.10 15.96
CA ASN A 145 17.76 0.62 17.13
C ASN A 145 16.44 1.38 17.36
N LYS A 146 16.44 2.71 17.16
CA LYS A 146 15.22 3.53 17.31
C LYS A 146 14.19 3.22 16.23
N LEU A 147 14.62 3.04 14.99
CA LEU A 147 13.74 2.62 13.88
C LEU A 147 13.14 1.23 14.14
N LEU A 148 13.95 0.27 14.59
CA LEU A 148 13.49 -1.07 14.95
C LEU A 148 12.51 -1.06 16.12
N LYS A 149 12.70 -0.16 17.11
CA LYS A 149 11.75 0.03 18.21
C LYS A 149 10.37 0.44 17.69
N TYR A 150 10.28 1.40 16.75
CA TYR A 150 9.00 1.79 16.16
C TYR A 150 8.37 0.67 15.31
N ILE A 151 9.16 -0.08 14.55
CA ILE A 151 8.66 -1.23 13.81
C ILE A 151 8.05 -2.28 14.75
N LYS A 152 8.69 -2.55 15.88
CA LYS A 152 8.25 -3.55 16.87
C LYS A 152 7.11 -3.06 17.77
N SER A 153 7.04 -1.77 18.06
CA SER A 153 6.01 -1.20 18.94
C SER A 153 4.59 -1.49 18.44
N THR A 154 3.67 -1.76 19.35
CA THR A 154 2.24 -1.90 19.08
C THR A 154 1.48 -0.60 19.28
N VAL A 155 2.05 0.35 20.02
CA VAL A 155 1.45 1.63 20.39
C VAL A 155 2.02 2.74 19.51
N ALA A 156 1.15 3.56 18.93
CA ALA A 156 1.55 4.73 18.16
C ALA A 156 2.04 5.85 19.10
N PRO A 157 3.13 6.55 18.75
CA PRO A 157 3.59 7.69 19.54
C PRO A 157 2.59 8.84 19.50
N LYS A 158 2.59 9.67 20.53
CA LYS A 158 1.68 10.82 20.66
C LYS A 158 2.06 11.97 19.71
N ASN A 159 3.35 12.18 19.49
CA ASN A 159 3.86 13.25 18.63
C ASN A 159 3.44 13.02 17.17
N PRO A 160 2.88 14.03 16.46
CA PRO A 160 2.43 13.89 15.08
C PRO A 160 3.50 13.44 14.09
N GLY A 161 4.74 13.97 14.20
CA GLY A 161 5.86 13.58 13.32
C GLY A 161 6.31 12.13 13.54
N ASP A 162 6.39 11.72 14.80
CA ASP A 162 6.72 10.33 15.16
C ASP A 162 5.57 9.37 14.79
N LYS A 163 4.33 9.84 14.89
CA LYS A 163 3.14 9.08 14.47
C LYS A 163 3.17 8.79 12.97
N PHE A 164 3.55 9.78 12.17
CA PHE A 164 3.74 9.59 10.73
C PHE A 164 4.81 8.53 10.45
N LEU A 165 6.00 8.67 11.04
CA LEU A 165 7.09 7.70 10.90
C LEU A 165 6.69 6.30 11.36
N TYR A 166 5.97 6.21 12.48
CA TYR A 166 5.45 4.95 13.00
C TYR A 166 4.54 4.23 12.00
N PHE A 167 3.55 4.92 11.44
CA PHE A 167 2.65 4.32 10.45
C PHE A 167 3.37 3.94 9.16
N TYR A 168 4.31 4.76 8.71
CA TYR A 168 5.15 4.45 7.56
C TYR A 168 5.97 3.18 7.80
N LEU A 169 6.67 3.08 8.91
CA LEU A 169 7.48 1.91 9.26
C LEU A 169 6.64 0.65 9.50
N LYS A 170 5.41 0.78 9.99
CA LYS A 170 4.48 -0.34 10.10
C LYS A 170 4.16 -0.98 8.74
N GLY A 171 4.19 -0.21 7.66
CA GLY A 171 4.06 -0.72 6.30
C GLY A 171 5.16 -1.72 5.95
N TYR A 172 6.39 -1.50 6.40
CA TYR A 172 7.53 -2.39 6.17
C TYR A 172 7.38 -3.78 6.80
N LYS A 173 6.69 -3.91 7.93
CA LYS A 173 6.40 -5.24 8.52
C LYS A 173 5.65 -6.16 7.57
N LYS A 174 4.93 -5.61 6.61
CA LYS A 174 4.15 -6.36 5.61
C LYS A 174 4.92 -6.57 4.31
N ASP A 175 6.12 -6.00 4.18
CA ASP A 175 6.99 -6.21 3.02
C ASP A 175 7.63 -7.60 3.13
N ILE A 176 7.53 -8.38 2.05
CA ILE A 176 8.07 -9.73 2.00
C ILE A 176 9.60 -9.76 2.21
N ARG A 177 10.31 -8.70 1.76
CA ARG A 177 11.77 -8.58 1.93
C ARG A 177 12.13 -8.38 3.39
N TYR A 178 11.37 -7.57 4.13
CA TYR A 178 11.57 -7.41 5.57
C TYR A 178 11.31 -8.72 6.30
N PHE A 179 10.23 -9.41 5.96
CA PHE A 179 9.91 -10.72 6.55
C PHE A 179 11.01 -11.76 6.28
N SER A 180 11.48 -11.85 5.03
CA SER A 180 12.57 -12.77 4.66
C SER A 180 13.85 -12.45 5.42
N TYR A 181 14.20 -11.17 5.56
CA TYR A 181 15.36 -10.73 6.34
C TYR A 181 15.24 -11.11 7.84
N GLU A 182 14.08 -10.87 8.45
CA GLU A 182 13.84 -11.23 9.87
C GLU A 182 13.90 -12.75 10.10
N MET A 183 13.39 -13.53 9.15
CA MET A 183 13.50 -15.00 9.20
C MET A 183 14.94 -15.47 9.11
N ALA A 184 15.70 -14.99 8.14
CA ALA A 184 17.12 -15.30 7.98
C ALA A 184 17.93 -14.91 9.23
N ARG A 185 17.66 -13.72 9.79
CA ARG A 185 18.30 -13.26 11.03
C ARG A 185 18.01 -14.18 12.23
N LYS A 186 16.77 -14.66 12.36
CA LYS A 186 16.39 -15.59 13.45
C LYS A 186 17.04 -16.94 13.28
N GLN A 187 17.10 -17.46 12.05
CA GLN A 187 17.79 -18.72 11.74
C GLN A 187 19.28 -18.63 12.09
N LEU A 188 19.95 -17.59 11.61
CA LEU A 188 21.38 -17.35 11.93
C LEU A 188 21.63 -17.26 13.44
N ALA A 189 20.77 -16.52 14.18
CA ALA A 189 20.89 -16.43 15.63
C ALA A 189 20.68 -17.77 16.33
N SER A 190 19.81 -18.65 15.80
CA SER A 190 19.62 -20.00 16.34
C SER A 190 20.81 -20.93 16.06
N GLU A 191 21.42 -20.78 14.88
CA GLU A 191 22.62 -21.56 14.52
C GLU A 191 23.83 -21.14 15.36
N ILE A 192 24.06 -19.85 15.55
CA ILE A 192 25.11 -19.35 16.44
C ILE A 192 24.96 -19.91 17.86
N LYS A 193 23.72 -19.97 18.40
CA LYS A 193 23.47 -20.55 19.71
C LYS A 193 23.74 -22.07 19.81
N LYS A 194 23.68 -22.78 18.71
CA LYS A 194 24.00 -24.23 18.67
C LYS A 194 25.49 -24.50 18.57
N LEU A 195 26.26 -23.51 18.11
CA LEU A 195 27.72 -23.61 17.94
C LEU A 195 28.49 -23.07 19.15
N ALA A 196 27.81 -22.35 20.04
CA ALA A 196 28.35 -21.87 21.33
C ALA A 196 28.01 -22.83 22.48
#